data_b913ee8ea5c7837d6f3672fadc41b0be
#
_entry.id   b913ee8ea5c7837d6f3672fadc41b0be
#
_cell.length_a   1.000
_cell.length_b   1.000
_cell.length_c   1.000
_cell.angle_alpha   90.00
_cell.angle_beta   90.00
_cell.angle_gamma   90.00
#
_symmetry.space_group_name_H-M   'P 1'
#
loop_
_entity.id
_entity.type
_entity.pdbx_description
1 polymer ?
#
loop_
_entity_poly.entity_id
_entity_poly.type
_entity_poly.pdbx_seq_one_letter_code
_entity_poly.pdbx_strand_id
1 'polypeptide(L)' 'MTKQYTSIDQLPITLSAPQVAEVLGISRANANTLMHSVGFPTLTIGKRMVVPKDKLLAWMDEQIGGAYDTRV' A
#
# COMPACT_ATOMS: atom_id res chain seq x y z
N MET A 1 8.05 18.82 6.98
CA MET A 1 7.36 18.94 5.90
C MET A 1 6.88 17.71 5.32
N THR A 2 5.80 17.69 4.86
CA THR A 2 5.22 16.53 4.32
C THR A 2 5.75 16.21 2.98
N LYS A 3 6.05 14.95 2.75
CA LYS A 3 6.50 14.56 1.53
C LYS A 3 5.33 14.06 0.76
N GLN A 4 5.15 14.53 -0.42
CA GLN A 4 4.07 14.05 -1.25
C GLN A 4 4.62 13.38 -2.45
N TYR A 5 4.11 12.22 -2.78
CA TYR A 5 4.55 11.48 -3.94
C TYR A 5 3.67 11.84 -5.11
N THR A 6 4.26 12.36 -6.16
CA THR A 6 3.50 12.74 -7.34
C THR A 6 3.51 11.65 -8.40
N SER A 7 4.32 10.64 -8.23
CA SER A 7 4.27 9.52 -9.16
C SER A 7 4.76 8.28 -8.44
N ILE A 8 4.37 7.14 -8.95
CA ILE A 8 4.75 5.86 -8.36
C ILE A 8 6.26 5.68 -8.38
N ASP A 9 6.91 6.22 -9.39
CA ASP A 9 8.35 6.05 -9.49
C ASP A 9 9.11 6.73 -8.38
N GLN A 10 8.49 7.66 -7.69
CA GLN A 10 9.17 8.35 -6.60
C GLN A 10 9.10 7.57 -5.30
N LEU A 11 8.35 6.48 -5.27
CA LEU A 11 8.24 5.71 -4.04
C LEU A 11 9.43 4.78 -3.88
N PRO A 12 9.85 4.55 -2.64
CA PRO A 12 10.92 3.56 -2.42
C PRO A 12 10.42 2.17 -2.74
N ILE A 13 11.34 1.24 -2.86
CA ILE A 13 10.99 -0.13 -3.21
C ILE A 13 10.09 -0.76 -2.16
N THR A 14 10.32 -0.47 -0.88
CA THR A 14 9.44 -0.97 0.17
C THR A 14 8.86 0.21 0.92
N LEU A 15 7.66 0.04 1.42
CA LEU A 15 6.92 1.11 2.08
C LEU A 15 6.61 0.74 3.51
N SER A 16 6.73 1.71 4.41
CA SER A 16 6.32 1.51 5.79
C SER A 16 4.86 1.89 5.93
N ALA A 17 4.29 1.68 7.11
CA ALA A 17 2.88 1.97 7.32
C ALA A 17 2.52 3.43 7.01
N PRO A 18 3.29 4.43 7.48
CA PRO A 18 2.97 5.80 7.11
C PRO A 18 2.99 6.04 5.61
N GLN A 19 3.91 5.39 4.91
CA GLN A 19 4.00 5.56 3.47
C GLN A 19 2.83 4.87 2.76
N VAL A 20 2.42 3.71 3.25
CA VAL A 20 1.25 3.04 2.69
C VAL A 20 0.02 3.93 2.87
N ALA A 21 -0.11 4.53 4.05
CA ALA A 21 -1.24 5.42 4.32
C ALA A 21 -1.24 6.59 3.34
N GLU A 22 -0.07 7.14 3.08
CA GLU A 22 0.04 8.27 2.19
C GLU A 22 -0.33 7.89 0.76
N VAL A 23 0.15 6.75 0.31
CA VAL A 23 -0.11 6.29 -1.05
C VAL A 23 -1.59 6.01 -1.24
N LEU A 24 -2.21 5.37 -0.25
CA LEU A 24 -3.61 5.01 -0.37
C LEU A 24 -4.56 6.12 0.04
N GLY A 25 -4.05 7.17 0.64
CA GLY A 25 -4.90 8.27 1.08
C GLY A 25 -5.75 7.92 2.27
N ILE A 26 -5.26 7.07 3.16
CA ILE A 26 -6.01 6.66 4.33
C ILE A 26 -5.23 7.02 5.59
N SER A 27 -5.86 6.88 6.75
CA SER A 27 -5.21 7.20 8.00
C SER A 27 -4.13 6.17 8.30
N ARG A 28 -3.21 6.54 9.15
CA ARG A 28 -2.14 5.65 9.55
C ARG A 28 -2.72 4.42 10.28
N ALA A 29 -3.73 4.64 11.09
CA ALA A 29 -4.36 3.54 11.80
C ALA A 29 -4.99 2.55 10.82
N ASN A 30 -5.65 3.06 9.79
CA ASN A 30 -6.25 2.19 8.80
C ASN A 30 -5.19 1.44 8.00
N ALA A 31 -4.09 2.10 7.68
CA ALA A 31 -3.01 1.45 6.97
C ALA A 31 -2.43 0.32 7.82
N ASN A 32 -2.26 0.56 9.11
CA ASN A 32 -1.73 -0.44 9.99
C ASN A 32 -2.66 -1.66 10.07
N THR A 33 -3.95 -1.42 10.17
CA THR A 33 -4.93 -2.49 10.18
C THR A 33 -4.87 -3.28 8.88
N LEU A 34 -4.77 -2.57 7.77
CA LEU A 34 -4.70 -3.21 6.47
C LEU A 34 -3.47 -4.08 6.34
N MET A 35 -2.35 -3.60 6.85
CA MET A 35 -1.11 -4.35 6.76
C MET A 35 -1.12 -5.63 7.60
N HIS A 36 -2.03 -5.73 8.55
CA HIS A 36 -2.18 -6.95 9.34
C HIS A 36 -3.25 -7.87 8.77
N SER A 37 -3.93 -7.46 7.73
CA SER A 37 -5.03 -8.26 7.21
C SER A 37 -4.51 -9.38 6.33
N VAL A 38 -5.28 -10.44 6.26
CA VAL A 38 -4.93 -11.56 5.42
C VAL A 38 -5.07 -11.16 3.96
N GLY A 39 -4.11 -11.52 3.17
CA GLY A 39 -4.17 -11.22 1.75
C GLY A 39 -3.47 -9.94 1.34
N PHE A 40 -3.12 -9.11 2.29
CA PHE A 40 -2.38 -7.91 1.95
C PHE A 40 -0.89 -8.25 1.90
N PRO A 41 -0.17 -7.74 0.91
CA PRO A 41 1.22 -8.15 0.69
C PRO A 41 2.21 -7.50 1.65
N THR A 42 2.12 -7.84 2.91
CA THR A 42 3.02 -7.31 3.93
C THR A 42 4.19 -8.26 4.12
N LEU A 43 5.38 -7.71 4.13
CA LEU A 43 6.58 -8.47 4.39
C LEU A 43 7.08 -8.13 5.78
N THR A 44 7.26 -9.13 6.62
CA THR A 44 7.75 -8.90 7.97
C THR A 44 9.22 -9.27 8.05
N ILE A 45 10.02 -8.32 8.49
CA ILE A 45 11.45 -8.53 8.65
C ILE A 45 11.78 -8.18 10.09
N GLY A 46 12.02 -9.20 10.89
CA GLY A 46 12.23 -8.97 12.31
C GLY A 46 10.97 -8.37 12.91
N LYS A 47 11.08 -7.17 13.44
CA LYS A 47 9.95 -6.50 14.02
C LYS A 47 9.35 -5.47 13.09
N ARG A 48 9.88 -5.35 11.89
CA ARG A 48 9.39 -4.34 10.96
C ARG A 48 8.46 -4.95 9.95
N MET A 49 7.42 -4.23 9.62
CA MET A 49 6.53 -4.63 8.55
C MET A 49 6.66 -3.62 7.44
N VAL A 50 6.88 -4.10 6.25
CA VAL A 50 6.98 -3.24 5.08
C VAL A 50 6.19 -3.87 3.94
N VAL A 51 5.86 -3.08 2.95
CA VAL A 51 5.10 -3.55 1.80
C VAL A 51 5.91 -3.26 0.57
N PRO A 52 6.30 -4.28 -0.20
CA PRO A 52 7.00 -4.02 -1.45
C PRO A 52 6.10 -3.23 -2.40
N LYS A 53 6.66 -2.23 -3.02
CA LYS A 53 5.89 -1.33 -3.86
C LYS A 53 5.18 -2.08 -4.99
N ASP A 54 5.90 -2.98 -5.64
CA ASP A 54 5.32 -3.72 -6.74
C ASP A 54 4.14 -4.57 -6.30
N LYS A 55 4.25 -5.16 -5.12
CA LYS A 55 3.17 -6.00 -4.61
C LYS A 55 1.97 -5.17 -4.20
N LEU A 56 2.22 -3.98 -3.68
CA LEU A 56 1.13 -3.09 -3.34
C LEU A 56 0.35 -2.70 -4.59
N LEU A 57 1.06 -2.40 -5.65
CA LEU A 57 0.39 -2.02 -6.90
C LEU A 57 -0.41 -3.19 -7.46
N ALA A 58 0.14 -4.39 -7.38
CA ALA A 58 -0.58 -5.57 -7.86
C ALA A 58 -1.82 -5.82 -7.02
N TRP A 59 -1.71 -5.63 -5.71
CA TRP A 59 -2.84 -5.80 -4.82
C TRP A 59 -3.95 -4.79 -5.14
N MET A 60 -3.56 -3.55 -5.37
CA MET A 60 -4.52 -2.52 -5.72
C MET A 60 -5.23 -2.87 -7.02
N ASP A 61 -4.49 -3.38 -7.96
CA ASP A 61 -5.04 -3.74 -9.24
C ASP A 61 -6.06 -4.84 -9.10
N GLU A 62 -5.78 -5.83 -8.25
CA GLU A 62 -6.71 -6.90 -8.01
C GLU A 62 -8.01 -6.40 -7.38
N GLN A 63 -7.90 -5.46 -6.45
CA GLN A 63 -9.10 -4.94 -5.80
C GLN A 63 -9.95 -4.18 -6.79
N ILE A 64 -9.32 -3.39 -7.64
CA ILE A 64 -10.05 -2.60 -8.62
C ILE A 64 -10.69 -3.50 -9.65
N GLY A 65 -9.93 -4.44 -10.16
CA GLY A 65 -10.45 -5.32 -11.20
C GLY A 65 -11.62 -6.11 -10.74
N GLY A 66 -11.57 -6.59 -9.52
CA GLY A 66 -12.68 -7.36 -9.00
C GLY A 66 -13.87 -6.51 -8.69
N ALA A 67 -13.65 -5.26 -8.28
CA ALA A 67 -14.74 -4.43 -7.82
C ALA A 67 -15.31 -3.56 -8.87
N TYR A 68 -14.56 -3.13 -9.90
CA TYR A 68 -15.00 -2.19 -10.79
C TYR A 68 -14.70 -2.24 -12.12
N ASP A 69 -14.51 -3.34 -12.55
CA ASP A 69 -14.26 -3.43 -13.90
C ASP A 69 -15.44 -3.03 -14.55
N THR A 70 -16.36 -2.81 -13.88
CA THR A 70 -17.41 -2.46 -14.53
C THR A 70 -17.28 -1.20 -15.11
N ARG A 71 -16.59 -0.61 -15.01
CA ARG A 71 -16.53 0.48 -15.56
C ARG A 71 -16.68 0.68 -16.66
N VAL A 72 -16.73 0.53 -16.90
CA VAL A 72 -16.90 0.72 -17.84
C VAL A 72 -17.14 0.99 -18.42
#